data_b1919a72dd7207c5fb04568315f30bb6
#
_entry.id   b1919a72dd7207c5fb04568315f30bb6
#
_cell.length_a   1.000
_cell.length_b   1.000
_cell.length_c   1.000
_cell.angle_alpha   90.00
_cell.angle_beta   90.00
_cell.angle_gamma   90.00
#
_symmetry.space_group_name_H-M   'P 1'
#
loop_
_entity.id
_entity.type
_entity.pdbx_description
1 polymer ?
#
loop_
_entity_poly.entity_id
_entity_poly.type
_entity_poly.pdbx_seq_one_letter_code
_entity_poly.pdbx_strand_id
1 'polypeptide(L)'
;MDQLSAHLDRGWDLAQKGDASGASACAKRALEIDPQSPEVHNLLGYTSALSGESEEALEHYRQAIALDETYLEAMLNAAEVLMHPLGEWDEAIDLCDDALEYAETKEEMADCLLLRVDALLGKGDVEEAKKCMARLPDPPFENGSYVFLIGRAYYELGETEKAAPFIEEAVRVDPSHADAHYYLGLLRDDAGDTRGAVESFLRSRALDLAKPPPAWAPSPETFAQLVRRVIQSLDALLGRWVRDADVYIVDVPGAELVVDGVDPRAMVILDARSPDEPLLPGEPVGMQARLFIYQRNVERSAGSVLSLESELSSGLEREITAVFLDRDSASPPEKHQLN
;
A
#
# COMPACT_ATOMS: atom_id res chain seq x y z
N MET A 1 31.42 12.93 18.72
CA MET A 1 30.05 12.43 18.55
C MET A 1 29.57 12.03 19.93
N ASP A 2 28.49 12.59 20.39
CA ASP A 2 27.90 12.24 21.69
C ASP A 2 27.37 10.80 21.63
N GLN A 3 27.38 10.10 22.77
CA GLN A 3 26.92 8.72 22.81
C GLN A 3 25.43 8.59 22.45
N LEU A 4 24.64 9.58 22.83
CA LEU A 4 23.22 9.66 22.46
C LEU A 4 23.06 9.71 20.95
N SER A 5 23.69 10.69 20.27
CA SER A 5 23.63 10.83 18.82
C SER A 5 24.10 9.56 18.09
N ALA A 6 25.17 8.91 18.58
CA ALA A 6 25.67 7.68 17.97
C ALA A 6 24.66 6.51 18.07
N HIS A 7 23.87 6.41 19.15
CA HIS A 7 22.82 5.41 19.27
C HIS A 7 21.60 5.75 18.41
N LEU A 8 21.22 7.02 18.32
CA LEU A 8 20.13 7.47 17.44
C LEU A 8 20.46 7.21 15.96
N ASP A 9 21.63 7.68 15.48
CA ASP A 9 22.07 7.49 14.10
C ASP A 9 22.09 6.00 13.72
N ARG A 10 22.63 5.16 14.61
CA ARG A 10 22.67 3.73 14.39
C ARG A 10 21.28 3.10 14.43
N GLY A 11 20.41 3.57 15.32
CA GLY A 11 19.02 3.11 15.43
C GLY A 11 18.26 3.37 14.16
N TRP A 12 18.32 4.58 13.63
CA TRP A 12 17.69 4.94 12.36
C TRP A 12 18.26 4.17 11.16
N ASP A 13 19.59 3.98 11.09
CA ASP A 13 20.22 3.16 10.03
C ASP A 13 19.72 1.70 10.04
N LEU A 14 19.52 1.12 11.23
CA LEU A 14 18.96 -0.24 11.37
C LEU A 14 17.46 -0.28 11.04
N ALA A 15 16.71 0.72 11.48
CA ALA A 15 15.28 0.83 11.20
C ALA A 15 15.01 0.94 9.68
N GLN A 16 15.77 1.77 8.97
CA GLN A 16 15.69 1.88 7.51
C GLN A 16 16.04 0.58 6.76
N LYS A 17 16.85 -0.29 7.39
CA LYS A 17 17.17 -1.63 6.86
C LYS A 17 16.14 -2.69 7.25
N GLY A 18 15.09 -2.33 7.98
CA GLY A 18 14.07 -3.24 8.48
C GLY A 18 14.49 -4.08 9.69
N ASP A 19 15.64 -3.78 10.32
CA ASP A 19 16.07 -4.44 11.55
C ASP A 19 15.44 -3.76 12.79
N ALA A 20 14.14 -4.03 12.99
CA ALA A 20 13.39 -3.48 14.11
C ALA A 20 14.02 -3.83 15.48
N SER A 21 14.52 -5.06 15.64
CA SER A 21 15.15 -5.52 16.88
C SER A 21 16.45 -4.79 17.18
N GLY A 22 17.33 -4.64 16.19
CA GLY A 22 18.57 -3.89 16.32
C GLY A 22 18.34 -2.40 16.58
N ALA A 23 17.36 -1.82 15.89
CA ALA A 23 16.97 -0.42 16.07
C ALA A 23 16.40 -0.18 17.48
N SER A 24 15.47 -1.04 17.95
CA SER A 24 14.91 -0.99 19.31
C SER A 24 16.00 -1.10 20.39
N ALA A 25 16.99 -1.98 20.20
CA ALA A 25 18.11 -2.08 21.15
C ALA A 25 18.95 -0.79 21.21
N CYS A 26 19.13 -0.10 20.09
CA CYS A 26 19.81 1.21 20.06
C CYS A 26 18.96 2.30 20.73
N ALA A 27 17.66 2.35 20.44
CA ALA A 27 16.72 3.30 21.03
C ALA A 27 16.64 3.16 22.56
N LYS A 28 16.59 1.91 23.08
CA LYS A 28 16.60 1.65 24.52
C LYS A 28 17.88 2.11 25.20
N ARG A 29 19.04 1.97 24.56
CA ARG A 29 20.31 2.53 25.08
C ARG A 29 20.33 4.04 25.03
N ALA A 30 19.77 4.65 24.01
CA ALA A 30 19.61 6.09 23.93
C ALA A 30 18.69 6.61 25.06
N LEU A 31 17.60 5.90 25.37
CA LEU A 31 16.69 6.20 26.46
C LEU A 31 17.37 6.15 27.83
N GLU A 32 18.31 5.21 28.06
CA GLU A 32 19.10 5.15 29.29
C GLU A 32 20.01 6.38 29.47
N ILE A 33 20.41 7.01 28.38
CA ILE A 33 21.27 8.21 28.39
C ILE A 33 20.43 9.47 28.58
N ASP A 34 19.36 9.62 27.81
CA ASP A 34 18.44 10.75 27.92
C ASP A 34 16.98 10.31 27.80
N PRO A 35 16.31 10.09 28.95
CA PRO A 35 14.90 9.70 28.96
C PRO A 35 13.92 10.81 28.51
N GLN A 36 14.41 12.05 28.34
CA GLN A 36 13.60 13.19 27.95
C GLN A 36 13.89 13.71 26.54
N SER A 37 14.62 12.95 25.72
CA SER A 37 14.83 13.29 24.33
C SER A 37 13.59 12.91 23.48
N PRO A 38 12.94 13.87 22.82
CA PRO A 38 11.82 13.57 21.91
C PRO A 38 12.27 12.66 20.75
N GLU A 39 13.51 12.79 20.26
CA GLU A 39 14.06 11.97 19.17
C GLU A 39 14.18 10.50 19.58
N VAL A 40 14.50 10.22 20.86
CA VAL A 40 14.57 8.85 21.38
C VAL A 40 13.19 8.22 21.41
N HIS A 41 12.20 8.96 21.88
CA HIS A 41 10.82 8.48 21.89
C HIS A 41 10.27 8.31 20.48
N ASN A 42 10.57 9.21 19.53
CA ASN A 42 10.20 9.03 18.13
C ASN A 42 10.81 7.75 17.53
N LEU A 43 12.09 7.48 17.78
CA LEU A 43 12.73 6.23 17.32
C LEU A 43 12.13 4.99 18.00
N LEU A 44 11.79 5.04 19.30
CA LEU A 44 11.08 3.94 19.98
C LEU A 44 9.72 3.69 19.34
N GLY A 45 8.94 4.74 19.09
CA GLY A 45 7.66 4.66 18.39
C GLY A 45 7.80 4.00 17.02
N TYR A 46 8.78 4.44 16.24
CA TYR A 46 9.05 3.88 14.92
C TYR A 46 9.43 2.39 14.98
N THR A 47 10.26 1.99 15.95
CA THR A 47 10.63 0.56 16.11
C THR A 47 9.48 -0.30 16.58
N SER A 48 8.58 0.22 17.43
CA SER A 48 7.36 -0.48 17.85
C SER A 48 6.38 -0.61 16.67
N ALA A 49 6.22 0.43 15.84
CA ALA A 49 5.42 0.36 14.61
C ALA A 49 5.96 -0.69 13.63
N LEU A 50 7.28 -0.73 13.41
CA LEU A 50 7.92 -1.78 12.58
C LEU A 50 7.71 -3.19 13.14
N SER A 51 7.52 -3.33 14.44
CA SER A 51 7.24 -4.61 15.11
C SER A 51 5.74 -4.95 15.13
N GLY A 52 4.88 -4.05 14.66
CA GLY A 52 3.42 -4.19 14.70
C GLY A 52 2.78 -3.90 16.07
N GLU A 53 3.52 -3.29 16.98
CA GLU A 53 3.08 -2.91 18.33
C GLU A 53 2.51 -1.47 18.28
N SER A 54 1.36 -1.32 17.62
CA SER A 54 0.81 0.00 17.24
C SER A 54 0.44 0.88 18.42
N GLU A 55 -0.15 0.30 19.48
CA GLU A 55 -0.50 1.05 20.68
C GLU A 55 0.76 1.53 21.43
N GLU A 56 1.82 0.71 21.50
CA GLU A 56 3.10 1.09 22.08
C GLU A 56 3.79 2.15 21.24
N ALA A 57 3.72 2.03 19.91
CA ALA A 57 4.24 3.03 18.99
C ALA A 57 3.58 4.40 19.22
N LEU A 58 2.25 4.42 19.30
CA LEU A 58 1.47 5.64 19.54
C LEU A 58 1.79 6.26 20.91
N GLU A 59 1.98 5.45 21.95
CA GLU A 59 2.37 5.95 23.27
C GLU A 59 3.73 6.67 23.21
N HIS A 60 4.70 6.09 22.53
CA HIS A 60 6.01 6.69 22.35
C HIS A 60 5.97 7.98 21.52
N TYR A 61 5.21 8.02 20.42
CA TYR A 61 5.06 9.24 19.65
C TYR A 61 4.36 10.35 20.45
N ARG A 62 3.31 10.02 21.20
CA ARG A 62 2.66 10.98 22.12
C ARG A 62 3.63 11.49 23.19
N GLN A 63 4.55 10.65 23.68
CA GLN A 63 5.58 11.08 24.61
C GLN A 63 6.59 12.01 23.92
N ALA A 64 6.98 11.75 22.68
CA ALA A 64 7.85 12.65 21.90
C ALA A 64 7.20 14.02 21.72
N ILE A 65 5.94 14.06 21.32
CA ILE A 65 5.14 15.29 21.15
C ILE A 65 4.97 16.04 22.48
N ALA A 66 4.76 15.33 23.59
CA ALA A 66 4.64 15.95 24.91
C ALA A 66 5.97 16.59 25.39
N LEU A 67 7.11 16.08 24.94
CA LEU A 67 8.44 16.63 25.23
C LEU A 67 8.82 17.79 24.31
N ASP A 68 8.38 17.77 23.08
CA ASP A 68 8.52 18.83 22.09
C ASP A 68 7.23 18.94 21.26
N GLU A 69 6.40 19.92 21.59
CA GLU A 69 5.11 20.15 20.91
C GLU A 69 5.24 20.61 19.46
N THR A 70 6.45 20.92 19.00
CA THR A 70 6.74 21.31 17.62
C THR A 70 7.36 20.18 16.79
N TYR A 71 7.48 18.97 17.36
CA TYR A 71 8.16 17.85 16.71
C TYR A 71 7.31 17.20 15.63
N LEU A 72 7.32 17.81 14.46
CA LEU A 72 6.52 17.50 13.29
C LEU A 72 6.64 16.03 12.85
N GLU A 73 7.85 15.45 12.82
CA GLU A 73 8.06 14.06 12.41
C GLU A 73 7.32 13.07 13.33
N ALA A 74 7.34 13.32 14.66
CA ALA A 74 6.60 12.46 15.59
C ALA A 74 5.09 12.58 15.41
N MET A 75 4.56 13.78 15.08
CA MET A 75 3.15 13.97 14.79
C MET A 75 2.72 13.20 13.54
N LEU A 76 3.49 13.29 12.45
CA LEU A 76 3.20 12.59 11.20
C LEU A 76 3.29 11.07 11.38
N ASN A 77 4.31 10.57 12.06
CA ASN A 77 4.45 9.15 12.38
C ASN A 77 3.29 8.63 13.25
N ALA A 78 2.83 9.42 14.23
CA ALA A 78 1.67 9.08 15.03
C ALA A 78 0.39 9.04 14.20
N ALA A 79 0.20 10.00 13.29
CA ALA A 79 -0.94 10.05 12.38
C ALA A 79 -0.97 8.81 11.44
N GLU A 80 0.17 8.36 10.92
CA GLU A 80 0.24 7.13 10.13
C GLU A 80 -0.21 5.90 10.93
N VAL A 81 0.23 5.77 12.19
CA VAL A 81 -0.18 4.64 13.06
C VAL A 81 -1.66 4.74 13.44
N LEU A 82 -2.20 5.92 13.66
CA LEU A 82 -3.61 6.14 13.90
C LEU A 82 -4.47 5.73 12.70
N MET A 83 -4.04 6.04 11.48
CA MET A 83 -4.71 5.61 10.26
C MET A 83 -4.60 4.09 10.06
N HIS A 84 -3.39 3.55 10.17
CA HIS A 84 -3.07 2.16 9.86
C HIS A 84 -2.14 1.56 10.92
N PRO A 85 -2.57 0.56 11.71
CA PRO A 85 -3.77 -0.25 11.58
C PRO A 85 -4.93 0.15 12.52
N LEU A 86 -4.86 1.27 13.27
CA LEU A 86 -5.84 1.55 14.31
C LEU A 86 -7.19 2.03 13.75
N GLY A 87 -7.21 2.67 12.57
CA GLY A 87 -8.44 3.17 11.94
C GLY A 87 -9.03 4.41 12.60
N GLU A 88 -8.24 5.12 13.40
CA GLU A 88 -8.63 6.32 14.15
C GLU A 88 -8.45 7.59 13.29
N TRP A 89 -9.25 7.67 12.21
CA TRP A 89 -9.11 8.70 11.17
C TRP A 89 -9.28 10.13 11.70
N ASP A 90 -10.19 10.37 12.64
CA ASP A 90 -10.45 11.70 13.17
C ASP A 90 -9.24 12.22 13.95
N GLU A 91 -8.65 11.41 14.82
CA GLU A 91 -7.46 11.80 15.58
C GLU A 91 -6.25 12.01 14.65
N ALA A 92 -6.12 11.20 13.59
CA ALA A 92 -5.07 11.39 12.58
C ALA A 92 -5.21 12.72 11.85
N ILE A 93 -6.44 13.11 11.47
CA ILE A 93 -6.73 14.40 10.82
C ILE A 93 -6.37 15.56 11.75
N ASP A 94 -6.80 15.50 13.02
CA ASP A 94 -6.51 16.53 14.01
C ASP A 94 -4.99 16.69 14.20
N LEU A 95 -4.26 15.59 14.26
CA LEU A 95 -2.82 15.60 14.41
C LEU A 95 -2.08 16.17 13.18
N CYS A 96 -2.60 15.89 11.98
CA CYS A 96 -2.08 16.53 10.75
C CYS A 96 -2.36 18.04 10.73
N ASP A 97 -3.51 18.50 11.25
CA ASP A 97 -3.83 19.92 11.37
C ASP A 97 -2.91 20.59 12.40
N ASP A 98 -2.63 19.96 13.53
CA ASP A 98 -1.65 20.46 14.53
C ASP A 98 -0.24 20.53 13.92
N ALA A 99 0.21 19.47 13.23
CA ALA A 99 1.50 19.44 12.56
C ALA A 99 1.65 20.58 11.53
N LEU A 100 0.58 20.89 10.81
CA LEU A 100 0.59 21.94 9.78
C LEU A 100 0.81 23.34 10.38
N GLU A 101 0.48 23.56 11.66
CA GLU A 101 0.76 24.83 12.35
C GLU A 101 2.26 25.07 12.56
N TYR A 102 3.07 24.00 12.60
CA TYR A 102 4.51 24.04 12.82
C TYR A 102 5.34 23.84 11.54
N ALA A 103 4.70 23.54 10.42
CA ALA A 103 5.38 23.34 9.14
C ALA A 103 5.99 24.66 8.63
N GLU A 104 7.31 24.71 8.46
CA GLU A 104 8.06 25.90 8.05
C GLU A 104 8.42 25.88 6.55
N THR A 105 8.57 24.69 5.99
CA THR A 105 8.99 24.49 4.60
C THR A 105 7.84 24.04 3.72
N LYS A 106 8.01 24.14 2.38
CA LYS A 106 7.03 23.62 1.42
C LYS A 106 6.87 22.12 1.51
N GLU A 107 7.96 21.43 1.75
CA GLU A 107 8.02 19.98 1.90
C GLU A 107 7.24 19.54 3.13
N GLU A 108 7.50 20.15 4.28
CA GLU A 108 6.75 19.86 5.51
C GLU A 108 5.26 20.14 5.37
N MET A 109 4.90 21.27 4.74
CA MET A 109 3.48 21.54 4.43
C MET A 109 2.87 20.48 3.51
N ALA A 110 3.62 20.01 2.53
CA ALA A 110 3.15 18.97 1.62
C ALA A 110 2.99 17.62 2.34
N ASP A 111 3.92 17.25 3.24
CA ASP A 111 3.81 16.04 4.04
C ASP A 111 2.55 16.05 4.91
N CYS A 112 2.32 17.13 5.66
CA CYS A 112 1.12 17.28 6.48
C CYS A 112 -0.16 17.21 5.65
N LEU A 113 -0.22 17.93 4.52
CA LEU A 113 -1.42 17.99 3.70
C LEU A 113 -1.69 16.68 2.95
N LEU A 114 -0.67 15.99 2.44
CA LEU A 114 -0.84 14.71 1.76
C LEU A 114 -1.27 13.62 2.74
N LEU A 115 -0.68 13.58 3.94
CA LEU A 115 -1.08 12.64 4.97
C LEU A 115 -2.53 12.89 5.44
N ARG A 116 -2.90 14.17 5.58
CA ARG A 116 -4.28 14.57 5.88
C ARG A 116 -5.25 14.15 4.78
N VAL A 117 -4.85 14.25 3.50
CA VAL A 117 -5.65 13.76 2.37
C VAL A 117 -5.86 12.25 2.46
N ASP A 118 -4.81 11.48 2.77
CA ASP A 118 -4.90 10.03 2.94
C ASP A 118 -5.87 9.67 4.09
N ALA A 119 -5.82 10.39 5.22
CA ALA A 119 -6.75 10.21 6.34
C ALA A 119 -8.20 10.54 5.97
N LEU A 120 -8.43 11.65 5.25
CA LEU A 120 -9.74 12.05 4.78
C LEU A 120 -10.34 11.06 3.77
N LEU A 121 -9.52 10.52 2.87
CA LEU A 121 -9.92 9.47 1.94
C LEU A 121 -10.27 8.18 2.67
N GLY A 122 -9.49 7.77 3.67
CA GLY A 122 -9.78 6.63 4.53
C GLY A 122 -11.10 6.78 5.29
N LYS A 123 -11.40 7.99 5.74
CA LYS A 123 -12.69 8.33 6.37
C LYS A 123 -13.85 8.40 5.36
N GLY A 124 -13.56 8.56 4.07
CA GLY A 124 -14.56 8.75 3.01
C GLY A 124 -14.98 10.20 2.79
N ASP A 125 -14.27 11.19 3.35
CA ASP A 125 -14.57 12.63 3.19
C ASP A 125 -13.82 13.22 1.98
N VAL A 126 -14.23 12.81 0.80
CA VAL A 126 -13.62 13.19 -0.48
C VAL A 126 -13.67 14.71 -0.72
N GLU A 127 -14.75 15.38 -0.32
CA GLU A 127 -14.90 16.82 -0.56
C GLU A 127 -13.93 17.65 0.29
N GLU A 128 -13.68 17.25 1.53
CA GLU A 128 -12.68 17.92 2.38
C GLU A 128 -11.25 17.59 1.90
N ALA A 129 -11.00 16.36 1.44
CA ALA A 129 -9.74 15.99 0.83
C ALA A 129 -9.40 16.84 -0.40
N LYS A 130 -10.38 17.12 -1.27
CA LYS A 130 -10.20 18.05 -2.42
C LYS A 130 -9.86 19.47 -1.99
N LYS A 131 -10.49 19.97 -0.92
CA LYS A 131 -10.14 21.29 -0.36
C LYS A 131 -8.74 21.30 0.24
N CYS A 132 -8.33 20.20 0.87
CA CYS A 132 -6.99 20.01 1.39
C CYS A 132 -5.95 20.08 0.27
N MET A 133 -6.16 19.36 -0.84
CA MET A 133 -5.31 19.43 -2.03
C MET A 133 -5.14 20.84 -2.61
N ALA A 134 -6.17 21.67 -2.52
CA ALA A 134 -6.10 23.06 -2.99
C ALA A 134 -5.16 23.96 -2.16
N ARG A 135 -4.72 23.50 -0.98
CA ARG A 135 -3.77 24.20 -0.11
C ARG A 135 -2.32 23.80 -0.33
N LEU A 136 -2.08 22.75 -1.14
CA LEU A 136 -0.71 22.31 -1.43
C LEU A 136 0.12 23.45 -2.02
N PRO A 137 1.37 23.60 -1.60
CA PRO A 137 2.28 24.60 -2.16
C PRO A 137 2.63 24.28 -3.62
N ASP A 138 2.83 25.36 -4.39
CA ASP A 138 3.20 25.22 -5.79
C ASP A 138 4.62 24.63 -5.95
N PRO A 139 4.84 23.75 -6.95
CA PRO A 139 6.20 23.29 -7.30
C PRO A 139 7.08 24.47 -7.74
N PRO A 140 8.43 24.33 -7.81
CA PRO A 140 9.16 23.07 -7.61
C PRO A 140 9.38 22.73 -6.13
N PHE A 141 9.53 21.44 -5.88
CA PHE A 141 9.98 20.86 -4.61
C PHE A 141 11.45 20.46 -4.73
N GLU A 142 12.21 20.51 -3.65
CA GLU A 142 13.61 20.04 -3.63
C GLU A 142 13.67 18.52 -3.85
N ASN A 143 12.73 17.78 -3.23
CA ASN A 143 12.59 16.34 -3.46
C ASN A 143 11.58 16.06 -4.58
N GLY A 144 12.06 15.50 -5.69
CA GLY A 144 11.25 15.14 -6.86
C GLY A 144 10.15 14.11 -6.57
N SER A 145 10.19 13.41 -5.44
CA SER A 145 9.16 12.43 -5.05
C SER A 145 7.79 13.07 -4.83
N TYR A 146 7.73 14.32 -4.41
CA TYR A 146 6.45 15.03 -4.20
C TYR A 146 5.63 15.14 -5.48
N VAL A 147 6.29 15.22 -6.64
CA VAL A 147 5.59 15.27 -7.93
C VAL A 147 4.73 14.03 -8.12
N PHE A 148 5.26 12.85 -7.80
CA PHE A 148 4.50 11.61 -7.85
C PHE A 148 3.40 11.57 -6.78
N LEU A 149 3.70 11.91 -5.54
CA LEU A 149 2.73 11.85 -4.42
C LEU A 149 1.51 12.74 -4.67
N ILE A 150 1.72 13.97 -5.18
CA ILE A 150 0.65 14.89 -5.54
C ILE A 150 -0.18 14.34 -6.70
N GLY A 151 0.48 13.78 -7.73
CA GLY A 151 -0.21 13.16 -8.86
C GLY A 151 -1.07 11.97 -8.44
N ARG A 152 -0.55 11.11 -7.54
CA ARG A 152 -1.29 10.00 -6.95
C ARG A 152 -2.52 10.49 -6.20
N ALA A 153 -2.35 11.47 -5.31
CA ALA A 153 -3.46 12.00 -4.53
C ALA A 153 -4.57 12.59 -5.42
N TYR A 154 -4.24 13.32 -6.47
CA TYR A 154 -5.23 13.77 -7.45
C TYR A 154 -5.95 12.63 -8.16
N TYR A 155 -5.22 11.57 -8.53
CA TYR A 155 -5.81 10.39 -9.15
C TYR A 155 -6.81 9.69 -8.22
N GLU A 156 -6.43 9.45 -6.97
CA GLU A 156 -7.27 8.82 -5.95
C GLU A 156 -8.52 9.64 -5.61
N LEU A 157 -8.46 10.96 -5.78
CA LEU A 157 -9.62 11.88 -5.68
C LEU A 157 -10.50 11.89 -6.93
N GLY A 158 -10.17 11.12 -7.97
CA GLY A 158 -10.88 11.11 -9.25
C GLY A 158 -10.61 12.35 -10.12
N GLU A 159 -9.62 13.18 -9.78
CA GLU A 159 -9.24 14.39 -10.53
C GLU A 159 -8.15 14.06 -11.56
N THR A 160 -8.45 13.13 -12.47
CA THR A 160 -7.50 12.55 -13.43
C THR A 160 -6.83 13.59 -14.34
N GLU A 161 -7.56 14.65 -14.74
CA GLU A 161 -6.99 15.75 -15.54
C GLU A 161 -5.91 16.54 -14.79
N LYS A 162 -6.04 16.66 -13.47
CA LYS A 162 -5.01 17.30 -12.62
C LYS A 162 -3.86 16.33 -12.32
N ALA A 163 -4.14 15.04 -12.17
CA ALA A 163 -3.15 14.02 -11.90
C ALA A 163 -2.16 13.83 -13.05
N ALA A 164 -2.64 13.86 -14.30
CA ALA A 164 -1.87 13.53 -15.48
C ALA A 164 -0.53 14.27 -15.61
N PRO A 165 -0.46 15.62 -15.52
CA PRO A 165 0.81 16.33 -15.67
C PRO A 165 1.83 15.99 -14.58
N PHE A 166 1.39 15.69 -13.35
CA PHE A 166 2.27 15.29 -12.26
C PHE A 166 2.81 13.88 -12.46
N ILE A 167 1.98 12.93 -12.86
CA ILE A 167 2.40 11.55 -13.10
C ILE A 167 3.33 11.46 -14.31
N GLU A 168 3.05 12.18 -15.38
CA GLU A 168 3.93 12.27 -16.57
C GLU A 168 5.30 12.87 -16.21
N GLU A 169 5.31 13.92 -15.39
CA GLU A 169 6.54 14.54 -14.91
C GLU A 169 7.33 13.58 -14.00
N ALA A 170 6.65 12.85 -13.11
CA ALA A 170 7.30 11.85 -12.24
C ALA A 170 8.01 10.76 -13.07
N VAL A 171 7.36 10.24 -14.12
CA VAL A 171 7.98 9.28 -15.05
C VAL A 171 9.15 9.91 -15.82
N ARG A 172 9.07 11.19 -16.18
CA ARG A 172 10.13 11.91 -16.88
C ARG A 172 11.35 12.12 -15.99
N VAL A 173 11.14 12.47 -14.71
CA VAL A 173 12.21 12.71 -13.72
C VAL A 173 12.88 11.41 -13.32
N ASP A 174 12.07 10.38 -13.01
CA ASP A 174 12.58 9.05 -12.67
C ASP A 174 11.91 7.95 -13.54
N PRO A 175 12.51 7.60 -14.68
CA PRO A 175 12.02 6.52 -15.54
C PRO A 175 12.09 5.11 -14.91
N SER A 176 12.65 4.99 -13.72
CA SER A 176 12.71 3.74 -12.93
C SER A 176 11.66 3.67 -11.82
N HIS A 177 10.81 4.69 -11.68
CA HIS A 177 9.77 4.74 -10.68
C HIS A 177 8.57 3.85 -11.08
N ALA A 178 8.50 2.65 -10.52
CA ALA A 178 7.51 1.65 -10.88
C ALA A 178 6.06 2.13 -10.64
N ASP A 179 5.83 2.83 -9.51
CA ASP A 179 4.50 3.33 -9.15
C ASP A 179 4.04 4.44 -10.10
N ALA A 180 4.95 5.34 -10.53
CA ALA A 180 4.62 6.37 -11.51
C ALA A 180 4.20 5.76 -12.85
N HIS A 181 4.88 4.69 -13.31
CA HIS A 181 4.46 3.96 -14.51
C HIS A 181 3.11 3.25 -14.32
N TYR A 182 2.82 2.73 -13.13
CA TYR A 182 1.52 2.12 -12.84
C TYR A 182 0.38 3.13 -12.94
N TYR A 183 0.51 4.28 -12.25
CA TYR A 183 -0.50 5.35 -12.32
C TYR A 183 -0.60 5.98 -13.72
N LEU A 184 0.49 6.05 -14.48
CA LEU A 184 0.44 6.45 -15.88
C LEU A 184 -0.37 5.44 -16.72
N GLY A 185 -0.23 4.16 -16.41
CA GLY A 185 -1.05 3.11 -17.01
C GLY A 185 -2.54 3.30 -16.74
N LEU A 186 -2.91 3.53 -15.46
CA LEU A 186 -4.29 3.79 -15.05
C LEU A 186 -4.88 5.03 -15.76
N LEU A 187 -4.14 6.15 -15.77
CA LEU A 187 -4.56 7.38 -16.46
C LEU A 187 -4.82 7.18 -17.95
N ARG A 188 -3.96 6.39 -18.62
CA ARG A 188 -4.10 6.09 -20.05
C ARG A 188 -5.28 5.16 -20.33
N ASP A 189 -5.53 4.21 -19.44
CA ASP A 189 -6.69 3.30 -19.52
C ASP A 189 -8.00 4.09 -19.37
N ASP A 190 -8.09 4.96 -18.36
CA ASP A 190 -9.22 5.86 -18.13
C ASP A 190 -9.47 6.79 -19.35
N ALA A 191 -8.40 7.22 -20.05
CA ALA A 191 -8.48 8.01 -21.27
C ALA A 191 -8.80 7.19 -22.53
N GLY A 192 -8.91 5.84 -22.43
CA GLY A 192 -9.14 4.94 -23.56
C GLY A 192 -7.91 4.67 -24.44
N ASP A 193 -6.70 5.09 -24.01
CA ASP A 193 -5.44 4.71 -24.66
C ASP A 193 -4.96 3.34 -24.18
N THR A 194 -5.66 2.30 -24.60
CA THR A 194 -5.36 0.91 -24.19
C THR A 194 -3.93 0.51 -24.51
N ARG A 195 -3.38 0.96 -25.65
CA ARG A 195 -2.01 0.62 -26.01
C ARG A 195 -0.99 1.29 -25.08
N GLY A 196 -1.14 2.58 -24.84
CA GLY A 196 -0.28 3.31 -23.93
C GLY A 196 -0.40 2.81 -22.47
N ALA A 197 -1.60 2.41 -22.06
CA ALA A 197 -1.84 1.79 -20.77
C ALA A 197 -1.05 0.49 -20.62
N VAL A 198 -1.17 -0.44 -21.58
CA VAL A 198 -0.43 -1.71 -21.59
C VAL A 198 1.10 -1.47 -21.57
N GLU A 199 1.61 -0.55 -22.37
CA GLU A 199 3.05 -0.21 -22.37
C GLU A 199 3.51 0.26 -20.98
N SER A 200 2.71 1.09 -20.29
CA SER A 200 3.00 1.60 -18.94
C SER A 200 2.92 0.50 -17.89
N PHE A 201 1.90 -0.34 -17.94
CA PHE A 201 1.72 -1.48 -17.03
C PHE A 201 2.84 -2.52 -17.18
N LEU A 202 3.25 -2.84 -18.40
CA LEU A 202 4.38 -3.74 -18.63
C LEU A 202 5.69 -3.15 -18.09
N ARG A 203 5.86 -1.84 -18.18
CA ARG A 203 7.04 -1.17 -17.61
C ARG A 203 7.02 -1.21 -16.08
N SER A 204 5.90 -0.87 -15.45
CA SER A 204 5.71 -1.00 -14.00
C SER A 204 6.02 -2.42 -13.52
N ARG A 205 5.39 -3.42 -14.16
CA ARG A 205 5.62 -4.84 -13.87
C ARG A 205 7.10 -5.23 -13.94
N ALA A 206 7.80 -4.81 -14.99
CA ALA A 206 9.23 -5.11 -15.17
C ALA A 206 10.08 -4.49 -14.07
N LEU A 207 9.77 -3.26 -13.67
CA LEU A 207 10.46 -2.55 -12.59
C LEU A 207 10.17 -3.20 -11.23
N ASP A 208 8.93 -3.57 -10.96
CA ASP A 208 8.55 -4.26 -9.73
C ASP A 208 9.23 -5.62 -9.62
N LEU A 209 9.32 -6.37 -10.71
CA LEU A 209 10.00 -7.66 -10.73
C LEU A 209 11.53 -7.55 -10.55
N ALA A 210 12.12 -6.43 -10.99
CA ALA A 210 13.55 -6.17 -10.82
C ALA A 210 13.95 -5.80 -9.39
N LYS A 211 13.01 -5.31 -8.57
CA LYS A 211 13.27 -5.05 -7.15
C LYS A 211 13.48 -6.37 -6.40
N PRO A 212 14.46 -6.47 -5.48
CA PRO A 212 14.55 -7.64 -4.61
C PRO A 212 13.29 -7.75 -3.75
N PRO A 213 12.92 -8.98 -3.31
CA PRO A 213 11.86 -9.12 -2.32
C PRO A 213 12.26 -8.42 -1.02
N PRO A 214 11.28 -7.94 -0.22
CA PRO A 214 11.57 -7.34 1.07
C PRO A 214 12.29 -8.34 1.99
N ALA A 215 13.11 -7.84 2.91
CA ALA A 215 13.90 -8.70 3.81
C ALA A 215 13.03 -9.62 4.69
N TRP A 216 11.79 -9.23 4.96
CA TRP A 216 10.81 -10.00 5.72
C TRP A 216 10.01 -10.99 4.87
N ALA A 217 10.15 -10.97 3.54
CA ALA A 217 9.38 -11.84 2.65
C ALA A 217 9.56 -13.32 3.03
N PRO A 218 8.47 -14.09 3.15
CA PRO A 218 8.55 -15.51 3.44
C PRO A 218 9.14 -16.30 2.25
N SER A 219 9.75 -17.42 2.55
CA SER A 219 10.13 -18.36 1.47
C SER A 219 8.90 -18.85 0.71
N PRO A 220 9.05 -19.28 -0.56
CA PRO A 220 7.93 -19.82 -1.34
C PRO A 220 7.17 -20.94 -0.60
N GLU A 221 7.88 -21.80 0.13
CA GLU A 221 7.27 -22.89 0.89
C GLU A 221 6.45 -22.36 2.08
N THR A 222 6.98 -21.37 2.79
CA THR A 222 6.28 -20.72 3.93
C THR A 222 5.05 -19.97 3.43
N PHE A 223 5.16 -19.25 2.31
CA PHE A 223 4.04 -18.56 1.69
C PHE A 223 2.96 -19.55 1.23
N ALA A 224 3.35 -20.67 0.62
CA ALA A 224 2.40 -21.71 0.21
C ALA A 224 1.66 -22.33 1.41
N GLN A 225 2.31 -22.45 2.57
CA GLN A 225 1.63 -22.90 3.81
C GLN A 225 0.63 -21.84 4.31
N LEU A 226 1.00 -20.56 4.26
CA LEU A 226 0.09 -19.46 4.58
C LEU A 226 -1.15 -19.48 3.69
N VAL A 227 -0.96 -19.57 2.36
CA VAL A 227 -2.06 -19.65 1.38
C VAL A 227 -3.04 -20.77 1.72
N ARG A 228 -2.53 -21.99 2.00
CA ARG A 228 -3.39 -23.13 2.35
C ARG A 228 -4.17 -22.87 3.63
N ARG A 229 -3.54 -22.27 4.64
CA ARG A 229 -4.18 -21.92 5.92
C ARG A 229 -5.30 -20.90 5.70
N VAL A 230 -5.04 -19.84 4.95
CA VAL A 230 -6.03 -18.80 4.66
C VAL A 230 -7.22 -19.38 3.88
N ILE A 231 -7.00 -20.19 2.83
CA ILE A 231 -8.08 -20.84 2.09
C ILE A 231 -8.93 -21.75 3.02
N GLN A 232 -8.30 -22.44 3.97
CA GLN A 232 -9.01 -23.28 4.94
C GLN A 232 -9.79 -22.49 6.00
N SER A 233 -9.34 -21.28 6.33
CA SER A 233 -9.98 -20.39 7.32
C SER A 233 -11.13 -19.56 6.74
N LEU A 234 -11.27 -19.47 5.41
CA LEU A 234 -12.39 -18.78 4.78
C LEU A 234 -13.73 -19.35 5.28
N ASP A 235 -14.71 -18.47 5.43
CA ASP A 235 -16.03 -18.90 5.84
C ASP A 235 -16.62 -19.96 4.87
N ALA A 236 -17.65 -20.69 5.33
CA ALA A 236 -18.21 -21.79 4.57
C ALA A 236 -18.85 -21.34 3.23
N LEU A 237 -19.32 -20.08 3.17
CA LEU A 237 -19.97 -19.52 1.98
C LEU A 237 -18.94 -19.24 0.88
N LEU A 238 -17.83 -18.61 1.22
CA LEU A 238 -16.76 -18.28 0.28
C LEU A 238 -15.87 -19.50 0.01
N GLY A 239 -15.49 -20.23 1.05
CA GLY A 239 -14.59 -21.39 0.95
C GLY A 239 -15.11 -22.50 0.02
N ARG A 240 -16.43 -22.67 -0.13
CA ARG A 240 -17.01 -23.68 -1.04
C ARG A 240 -16.56 -23.54 -2.50
N TRP A 241 -16.16 -22.34 -2.91
CA TRP A 241 -15.78 -22.05 -4.29
C TRP A 241 -14.31 -22.33 -4.59
N VAL A 242 -13.45 -22.32 -3.58
CA VAL A 242 -11.99 -22.39 -3.74
C VAL A 242 -11.31 -23.54 -3.00
N ARG A 243 -12.01 -24.29 -2.13
CA ARG A 243 -11.39 -25.38 -1.34
C ARG A 243 -10.79 -26.49 -2.21
N ASP A 244 -11.41 -26.77 -3.33
CA ASP A 244 -10.99 -27.80 -4.30
C ASP A 244 -10.35 -27.18 -5.55
N ALA A 245 -10.03 -25.89 -5.53
CA ALA A 245 -9.38 -25.20 -6.63
C ALA A 245 -7.91 -25.64 -6.78
N ASP A 246 -7.45 -25.69 -8.03
CA ASP A 246 -6.03 -25.80 -8.31
C ASP A 246 -5.33 -24.45 -8.01
N VAL A 247 -4.43 -24.44 -7.02
CA VAL A 247 -3.75 -23.23 -6.56
C VAL A 247 -2.38 -23.11 -7.20
N TYR A 248 -2.16 -21.99 -7.89
CA TYR A 248 -0.90 -21.62 -8.52
C TYR A 248 -0.32 -20.39 -7.82
N ILE A 249 0.89 -20.50 -7.29
CA ILE A 249 1.60 -19.39 -6.66
C ILE A 249 2.74 -18.98 -7.58
N VAL A 250 2.75 -17.72 -7.97
CA VAL A 250 3.75 -17.11 -8.87
C VAL A 250 4.10 -15.71 -8.39
N ASP A 251 5.20 -15.15 -8.88
CA ASP A 251 5.68 -13.85 -8.39
C ASP A 251 4.73 -12.70 -8.73
N VAL A 252 4.40 -12.53 -10.02
CA VAL A 252 3.55 -11.47 -10.56
C VAL A 252 2.78 -12.00 -11.78
N PRO A 253 1.69 -11.36 -12.22
CA PRO A 253 0.98 -11.74 -13.45
C PRO A 253 1.91 -11.84 -14.66
N GLY A 254 1.71 -12.81 -15.54
CA GLY A 254 2.44 -12.94 -16.79
C GLY A 254 2.29 -11.70 -17.69
N ALA A 255 3.30 -11.39 -18.51
CA ALA A 255 3.21 -10.23 -19.41
C ALA A 255 2.05 -10.37 -20.41
N GLU A 256 1.76 -11.59 -20.86
CA GLU A 256 0.61 -11.92 -21.71
C GLU A 256 -0.73 -11.57 -21.05
N LEU A 257 -0.87 -11.85 -19.75
CA LEU A 257 -2.08 -11.50 -19.00
C LEU A 257 -2.27 -9.98 -18.89
N VAL A 258 -1.17 -9.23 -18.71
CA VAL A 258 -1.22 -7.76 -18.69
C VAL A 258 -1.62 -7.19 -20.04
N VAL A 259 -1.14 -7.80 -21.14
CA VAL A 259 -1.57 -7.44 -22.52
C VAL A 259 -3.06 -7.71 -22.73
N ASP A 260 -3.57 -8.76 -22.10
CA ASP A 260 -4.99 -9.15 -22.15
C ASP A 260 -5.87 -8.35 -21.16
N GLY A 261 -5.31 -7.36 -20.46
CA GLY A 261 -6.03 -6.42 -19.60
C GLY A 261 -6.04 -6.78 -18.11
N VAL A 262 -5.22 -7.73 -17.69
CA VAL A 262 -5.06 -8.05 -16.26
C VAL A 262 -4.18 -6.98 -15.60
N ASP A 263 -4.61 -6.48 -14.44
CA ASP A 263 -3.81 -5.58 -13.62
C ASP A 263 -2.47 -6.23 -13.25
N PRO A 264 -1.31 -5.61 -13.57
CA PRO A 264 0.00 -6.13 -13.21
C PRO A 264 0.19 -6.28 -11.69
N ARG A 265 -0.62 -5.61 -10.89
CA ARG A 265 -0.60 -5.62 -9.43
C ARG A 265 -1.72 -6.41 -8.79
N ALA A 266 -2.50 -7.15 -9.58
CA ALA A 266 -3.47 -8.08 -9.03
C ALA A 266 -2.81 -9.01 -8.01
N MET A 267 -3.41 -9.18 -6.84
CA MET A 267 -2.93 -10.10 -5.79
C MET A 267 -3.40 -11.52 -6.03
N VAL A 268 -4.63 -11.63 -6.50
CA VAL A 268 -5.34 -12.90 -6.71
C VAL A 268 -6.13 -12.80 -8.01
N ILE A 269 -6.19 -13.90 -8.74
CA ILE A 269 -7.11 -14.08 -9.88
C ILE A 269 -7.75 -15.44 -9.73
N LEU A 270 -9.06 -15.46 -9.78
CA LEU A 270 -9.87 -16.66 -9.76
C LEU A 270 -10.45 -16.94 -11.16
N ASP A 271 -9.87 -17.92 -11.83
CA ASP A 271 -10.41 -18.43 -13.09
C ASP A 271 -11.38 -19.59 -12.78
N ALA A 272 -12.64 -19.25 -12.66
CA ALA A 272 -13.69 -20.19 -12.34
C ALA A 272 -14.97 -19.89 -13.12
N ARG A 273 -15.67 -20.95 -13.45
CA ARG A 273 -17.02 -20.87 -14.02
C ARG A 273 -18.07 -20.90 -12.95
N SER A 274 -19.15 -20.15 -13.18
CA SER A 274 -20.37 -20.34 -12.38
C SER A 274 -20.92 -21.74 -12.61
N PRO A 275 -21.38 -22.48 -11.58
CA PRO A 275 -22.02 -23.78 -11.73
C PRO A 275 -23.25 -23.74 -12.61
N ASP A 276 -23.88 -22.59 -12.75
CA ASP A 276 -25.12 -22.38 -13.55
C ASP A 276 -24.80 -22.01 -15.01
N GLU A 277 -23.57 -21.88 -15.40
CA GLU A 277 -23.15 -21.53 -16.76
C GLU A 277 -23.16 -22.81 -17.65
N PRO A 278 -23.90 -22.84 -18.77
CA PRO A 278 -23.94 -24.00 -19.61
C PRO A 278 -22.59 -24.35 -20.22
N LEU A 279 -22.21 -25.63 -20.16
CA LEU A 279 -20.97 -26.11 -20.77
C LEU A 279 -21.02 -25.89 -22.30
N LEU A 280 -19.97 -25.32 -22.86
CA LEU A 280 -19.80 -25.22 -24.30
C LEU A 280 -19.45 -26.60 -24.89
N PRO A 281 -19.86 -26.88 -26.14
CA PRO A 281 -19.57 -28.16 -26.79
C PRO A 281 -18.05 -28.42 -26.86
N GLY A 282 -17.58 -29.48 -26.17
CA GLY A 282 -16.19 -29.91 -26.17
C GLY A 282 -15.42 -29.53 -24.90
N GLU A 283 -16.05 -28.86 -23.94
CA GLU A 283 -15.41 -28.55 -22.65
C GLU A 283 -15.45 -29.75 -21.69
N PRO A 284 -14.41 -29.98 -20.93
CA PRO A 284 -14.38 -31.05 -19.95
C PRO A 284 -15.43 -30.81 -18.85
N VAL A 285 -16.22 -31.82 -18.57
CA VAL A 285 -17.16 -31.83 -17.45
C VAL A 285 -16.37 -31.78 -16.15
N GLY A 286 -16.56 -30.74 -15.34
CA GLY A 286 -15.89 -30.59 -14.06
C GLY A 286 -14.59 -29.74 -14.12
N MET A 287 -14.62 -28.61 -14.83
CA MET A 287 -13.53 -27.67 -14.79
C MET A 287 -13.37 -27.16 -13.36
N GLN A 288 -12.32 -27.61 -12.67
CA GLN A 288 -11.98 -27.14 -11.34
C GLN A 288 -11.62 -25.65 -11.42
N ALA A 289 -12.01 -24.88 -10.42
CA ALA A 289 -11.57 -23.51 -10.29
C ALA A 289 -10.03 -23.47 -10.21
N ARG A 290 -9.43 -22.49 -10.88
CA ARG A 290 -7.99 -22.22 -10.82
C ARG A 290 -7.77 -20.91 -10.10
N LEU A 291 -6.96 -20.95 -9.05
CA LEU A 291 -6.64 -19.79 -8.23
C LEU A 291 -5.17 -19.41 -8.43
N PHE A 292 -4.93 -18.25 -8.99
CA PHE A 292 -3.61 -17.70 -9.16
C PHE A 292 -3.35 -16.67 -8.07
N ILE A 293 -2.28 -16.87 -7.31
CA ILE A 293 -1.88 -15.98 -6.21
C ILE A 293 -0.49 -15.43 -6.54
N TYR A 294 -0.38 -14.10 -6.53
CA TYR A 294 0.82 -13.38 -6.91
C TYR A 294 1.58 -12.90 -5.67
N GLN A 295 2.55 -13.71 -5.23
CA GLN A 295 3.24 -13.52 -3.95
C GLN A 295 3.78 -12.10 -3.78
N ARG A 296 4.47 -11.55 -4.79
CA ARG A 296 5.09 -10.22 -4.69
C ARG A 296 4.05 -9.09 -4.61
N ASN A 297 2.89 -9.27 -5.22
CA ASN A 297 1.82 -8.30 -5.14
C ASN A 297 1.12 -8.35 -3.77
N VAL A 298 0.96 -9.54 -3.18
CA VAL A 298 0.48 -9.69 -1.80
C VAL A 298 1.48 -9.08 -0.81
N GLU A 299 2.79 -9.35 -0.97
CA GLU A 299 3.85 -8.74 -0.16
C GLU A 299 3.86 -7.21 -0.26
N ARG A 300 3.65 -6.66 -1.47
CA ARG A 300 3.55 -5.22 -1.69
C ARG A 300 2.38 -4.61 -0.94
N SER A 301 1.19 -5.21 -1.06
CA SER A 301 -0.02 -4.73 -0.38
C SER A 301 0.11 -4.82 1.13
N ALA A 302 0.66 -5.92 1.63
CA ALA A 302 0.82 -6.14 3.05
C ALA A 302 1.81 -5.18 3.72
N GLY A 303 2.87 -4.77 3.03
CA GLY A 303 3.91 -3.90 3.58
C GLY A 303 4.73 -4.53 4.75
N SER A 304 4.20 -5.54 5.42
CA SER A 304 4.85 -6.25 6.53
C SER A 304 4.46 -7.72 6.59
N VAL A 305 5.25 -8.52 7.31
CA VAL A 305 4.91 -9.94 7.54
C VAL A 305 3.64 -10.11 8.38
N LEU A 306 3.34 -9.16 9.26
CA LEU A 306 2.19 -9.20 10.15
C LEU A 306 0.86 -9.01 9.41
N SER A 307 0.85 -8.15 8.41
CA SER A 307 -0.34 -7.87 7.59
C SER A 307 -0.53 -8.88 6.44
N LEU A 308 0.44 -9.78 6.21
CA LEU A 308 0.44 -10.65 5.03
C LEU A 308 -0.77 -11.60 4.99
N GLU A 309 -1.16 -12.14 6.14
CA GLU A 309 -2.30 -13.06 6.25
C GLU A 309 -3.65 -12.35 6.02
N SER A 310 -3.83 -11.17 6.62
CA SER A 310 -5.04 -10.36 6.46
C SER A 310 -5.19 -9.84 5.02
N GLU A 311 -4.11 -9.35 4.40
CA GLU A 311 -4.14 -8.89 3.02
C GLU A 311 -4.47 -10.01 2.03
N LEU A 312 -3.88 -11.19 2.22
CA LEU A 312 -4.21 -12.35 1.40
C LEU A 312 -5.67 -12.78 1.59
N SER A 313 -6.20 -12.79 2.83
CA SER A 313 -7.60 -13.11 3.10
C SER A 313 -8.53 -12.13 2.42
N SER A 314 -8.29 -10.83 2.60
CA SER A 314 -9.08 -9.76 1.97
C SER A 314 -9.05 -9.82 0.44
N GLY A 315 -7.88 -10.12 -0.14
CA GLY A 315 -7.71 -10.30 -1.58
C GLY A 315 -8.52 -11.49 -2.12
N LEU A 316 -8.49 -12.63 -1.42
CA LEU A 316 -9.28 -13.81 -1.77
C LEU A 316 -10.79 -13.55 -1.64
N GLU A 317 -11.23 -12.97 -0.54
CA GLU A 317 -12.65 -12.66 -0.31
C GLU A 317 -13.21 -11.72 -1.37
N ARG A 318 -12.45 -10.67 -1.71
CA ARG A 318 -12.84 -9.71 -2.76
C ARG A 318 -12.94 -10.38 -4.13
N GLU A 319 -11.95 -11.19 -4.50
CA GLU A 319 -11.95 -11.89 -5.80
C GLU A 319 -13.08 -12.92 -5.91
N ILE A 320 -13.30 -13.72 -4.86
CA ILE A 320 -14.40 -14.70 -4.82
C ILE A 320 -15.74 -13.98 -4.91
N THR A 321 -15.91 -12.88 -4.19
CA THR A 321 -17.13 -12.06 -4.21
C THR A 321 -17.38 -11.51 -5.62
N ALA A 322 -16.37 -10.91 -6.23
CA ALA A 322 -16.48 -10.36 -7.60
C ALA A 322 -16.85 -11.43 -8.63
N VAL A 323 -16.27 -12.62 -8.55
CA VAL A 323 -16.53 -13.69 -9.53
C VAL A 323 -17.89 -14.36 -9.33
N PHE A 324 -18.35 -14.57 -8.08
CA PHE A 324 -19.51 -15.42 -7.81
C PHE A 324 -20.72 -14.72 -7.20
N LEU A 325 -20.56 -13.58 -6.55
CA LEU A 325 -21.64 -12.94 -5.80
C LEU A 325 -22.11 -11.62 -6.43
N ASP A 326 -21.22 -10.84 -7.06
CA ASP A 326 -21.58 -9.55 -7.66
C ASP A 326 -22.22 -9.68 -9.04
N ARG A 327 -22.18 -10.87 -9.67
CA ARG A 327 -22.84 -11.14 -10.96
C ARG A 327 -24.38 -11.03 -10.91
N ASP A 328 -24.99 -11.16 -9.73
CA ASP A 328 -26.45 -11.06 -9.55
C ASP A 328 -26.96 -9.61 -9.42
N SER A 329 -26.08 -8.62 -9.27
CA SER A 329 -26.46 -7.22 -9.01
C SER A 329 -26.12 -6.22 -10.13
N ALA A 330 -25.41 -6.62 -11.17
CA ALA A 330 -24.99 -5.72 -12.23
C ALA A 330 -25.58 -6.11 -13.60
N SER A 331 -26.20 -5.14 -14.30
CA SER A 331 -26.24 -5.10 -15.75
C SER A 331 -24.83 -5.37 -16.29
N PRO A 332 -24.67 -6.08 -17.42
CA PRO A 332 -23.41 -6.64 -17.84
C PRO A 332 -22.31 -5.57 -17.86
N PRO A 333 -21.14 -5.83 -17.26
CA PRO A 333 -20.00 -4.95 -17.43
C PRO A 333 -19.70 -4.86 -18.93
N GLU A 334 -19.60 -3.64 -19.43
CA GLU A 334 -19.11 -3.43 -20.79
C GLU A 334 -17.69 -3.99 -20.87
N LYS A 335 -17.60 -5.14 -21.51
CA LYS A 335 -16.45 -5.73 -22.17
C LYS A 335 -15.09 -5.79 -21.41
N HIS A 336 -14.94 -6.80 -20.59
CA HIS A 336 -13.72 -7.59 -20.60
C HIS A 336 -14.09 -9.05 -20.93
N GLN A 337 -14.55 -9.28 -22.16
CA GLN A 337 -14.64 -10.61 -22.70
C GLN A 337 -13.31 -10.93 -23.40
N LEU A 338 -12.56 -11.84 -22.80
CA LEU A 338 -11.52 -12.60 -23.49
C LEU A 338 -12.15 -13.31 -24.69
N ASN A 339 -11.76 -12.92 -25.90
CA ASN A 339 -11.86 -13.75 -27.11
C ASN A 339 -10.61 -14.56 -27.28
#